data_b50f3068c82d226584dcc7995f514fef
#
_entry.id   b50f3068c82d226584dcc7995f514fef
#
_cell.length_a   1.000
_cell.length_b   1.000
_cell.length_c   1.000
_cell.angle_alpha   90.00
_cell.angle_beta   90.00
_cell.angle_gamma   90.00
#
_symmetry.space_group_name_H-M   'P 1'
#
loop_
_entity.id
_entity.type
_entity.pdbx_description
1 polymer ?
#
loop_
_entity_poly.entity_id
_entity_poly.type
_entity_poly.pdbx_seq_one_letter_code
_entity_poly.pdbx_strand_id
1 'polypeptide(L)'
;MIKLINCKNTFINWYKMKRFLILLLVTLPILSFSGPIGQLIKKAGTSTQFPGHPSLVVFDSTMVDVQESGLSYITKHLAYKVLTNEGANKLATITFDYDPLTAFVEIKEVIIHRTNGDVKSISADDIYDYPAPARMIYWGARQKMIDIGRLEVGDGIEIKIFRKGFTYALLYNSDEDRYTPPMKGHFYDIVNFFGYEPILEKTYEVSVPNSKKIQYQFYNGEAEINETKDETHQHFSFKMKNIMPLPHEQYRVANSDIGPKLLISTSPDWEAKSSWFYGVNEDFGSFESTPEIQEKVNEILEKAKNENDSISLLTHWVADEIRYSGISMGEGEGFTLHKGEMTFTDRCGVCKDKAGMLITMLRAAGFESYPAMTMAGSRIDDIPADQFNHCVTVVKKSDGQYHLLDPTWVPFVRELWSSAEQQQNYLMGIPEGADLMITPVSEPEKHYFKIDASSTINKNGDLNCKIVLTAEGQSDASIRRTFTSSHKRYWNSYMEEELTSLSPDIHFDSIIFDDPYDYSNPISISFYFNIPEYAVVTEKEIIFKPVASRNLFKHYNRHLYFNTKL
;
A
#
# COMPACT_ATOMS: atom_id res chain seq x y z
N MET A 1 24.66 67.42 74.04
CA MET A 1 23.71 68.05 73.12
C MET A 1 23.95 67.49 71.74
N ILE A 2 23.30 66.36 71.39
CA ILE A 2 23.46 65.61 70.15
C ILE A 2 22.17 65.77 69.34
N LYS A 3 22.30 66.34 68.13
CA LYS A 3 21.21 66.59 67.18
C LYS A 3 20.75 65.28 66.55
N LEU A 4 19.51 64.89 66.79
CA LEU A 4 18.77 63.87 66.04
C LEU A 4 18.48 64.41 64.62
N ILE A 5 19.11 63.85 63.62
CA ILE A 5 18.86 64.14 62.20
C ILE A 5 17.73 63.23 61.73
N ASN A 6 16.75 63.86 61.13
CA ASN A 6 15.45 63.33 60.67
C ASN A 6 15.63 62.22 59.64
N CYS A 7 15.41 60.96 60.02
CA CYS A 7 15.45 59.76 59.14
C CYS A 7 14.10 59.49 58.41
N LYS A 8 13.12 60.42 58.48
CA LYS A 8 11.80 60.16 57.88
C LYS A 8 11.69 60.44 56.36
N ASN A 9 12.54 61.28 55.81
CA ASN A 9 12.38 61.63 54.37
C ASN A 9 13.11 60.69 53.39
N THR A 10 14.07 59.87 53.85
CA THR A 10 14.77 58.91 53.02
C THR A 10 14.00 57.60 52.82
N PHE A 11 13.16 57.19 53.77
CA PHE A 11 12.31 56.00 53.66
C PHE A 11 11.11 56.19 52.71
N ILE A 12 10.55 57.40 52.65
CA ILE A 12 9.38 57.69 51.75
C ILE A 12 9.80 57.73 50.30
N ASN A 13 11.01 58.20 49.99
CA ASN A 13 11.51 58.19 48.60
C ASN A 13 11.92 56.78 48.10
N TRP A 14 12.42 55.91 49.02
CA TRP A 14 12.76 54.52 48.67
C TRP A 14 11.52 53.66 48.41
N TYR A 15 10.42 53.90 49.14
CA TYR A 15 9.15 53.19 48.96
C TYR A 15 8.41 53.65 47.71
N LYS A 16 8.50 54.92 47.32
CA LYS A 16 7.98 55.43 46.05
C LYS A 16 8.78 54.94 44.85
N MET A 17 10.08 54.83 44.97
CA MET A 17 10.94 54.29 43.89
C MET A 17 10.76 52.78 43.69
N LYS A 18 10.55 52.01 44.75
CA LYS A 18 10.20 50.58 44.65
C LYS A 18 8.80 50.36 44.02
N ARG A 19 7.82 51.18 44.35
CA ARG A 19 6.49 51.11 43.71
C ARG A 19 6.53 51.52 42.24
N PHE A 20 7.36 52.44 41.84
CA PHE A 20 7.55 52.83 40.45
C PHE A 20 8.31 51.73 39.67
N LEU A 21 9.31 51.09 40.25
CA LEU A 21 10.01 49.95 39.66
C LEU A 21 9.11 48.71 39.56
N ILE A 22 8.25 48.45 40.55
CA ILE A 22 7.28 47.33 40.53
C ILE A 22 6.16 47.62 39.51
N LEU A 23 5.72 48.88 39.37
CA LEU A 23 4.74 49.22 38.32
C LEU A 23 5.35 49.19 36.90
N LEU A 24 6.63 49.49 36.74
CA LEU A 24 7.32 49.38 35.44
C LEU A 24 7.59 47.90 35.07
N LEU A 25 7.75 47.00 36.04
CA LEU A 25 7.88 45.56 35.81
C LEU A 25 6.54 44.87 35.48
N VAL A 26 5.40 45.45 35.91
CA VAL A 26 4.05 44.92 35.63
C VAL A 26 3.48 45.44 34.30
N THR A 27 4.07 46.48 33.70
CA THR A 27 3.62 47.08 32.44
C THR A 27 4.57 46.86 31.25
N LEU A 28 5.63 46.04 31.43
CA LEU A 28 6.32 45.48 30.27
C LEU A 28 5.33 44.46 29.65
N PRO A 29 4.83 44.69 28.41
CA PRO A 29 4.15 43.64 27.71
C PRO A 29 5.12 42.47 27.70
N ILE A 30 4.69 41.32 28.16
CA ILE A 30 5.37 40.06 27.87
C ILE A 30 5.28 39.99 26.34
N LEU A 31 6.31 40.50 25.67
CA LEU A 31 6.52 40.25 24.25
C LEU A 31 6.71 38.73 24.20
N SER A 32 5.64 38.02 23.85
CA SER A 32 5.69 36.65 23.45
C SER A 32 6.58 36.60 22.21
N PHE A 33 7.88 36.45 22.41
CA PHE A 33 8.77 36.13 21.32
C PHE A 33 8.37 34.74 20.84
N SER A 34 7.74 34.66 19.68
CA SER A 34 7.62 33.37 19.00
C SER A 34 9.02 32.76 18.94
N GLY A 35 9.18 31.58 19.51
CA GLY A 35 10.47 30.88 19.49
C GLY A 35 11.01 30.68 18.07
N PRO A 36 12.21 30.13 17.91
CA PRO A 36 12.81 29.93 16.59
C PRO A 36 11.89 29.26 15.57
N ILE A 37 11.09 28.27 16.02
CA ILE A 37 10.14 27.55 15.16
C ILE A 37 9.00 28.46 14.70
N GLY A 38 8.41 29.28 15.59
CA GLY A 38 7.37 30.24 15.20
C GLY A 38 7.86 31.25 14.15
N GLN A 39 9.14 31.64 14.22
CA GLN A 39 9.74 32.49 13.18
C GLN A 39 9.92 31.77 11.84
N LEU A 40 10.32 30.49 11.86
CA LEU A 40 10.38 29.65 10.66
C LEU A 40 9.00 29.52 10.01
N ILE A 41 7.97 29.19 10.78
CA ILE A 41 6.59 29.09 10.32
C ILE A 41 6.13 30.43 9.70
N LYS A 42 6.41 31.54 10.35
CA LYS A 42 6.05 32.88 9.84
C LYS A 42 6.67 33.16 8.48
N LYS A 43 7.93 32.78 8.28
CA LYS A 43 8.71 33.00 7.04
C LYS A 43 8.44 31.96 5.94
N ALA A 44 7.76 30.86 6.24
CA ALA A 44 7.64 29.69 5.36
C ALA A 44 6.82 29.91 4.07
N GLY A 45 6.30 31.10 3.84
CA GLY A 45 5.53 31.41 2.63
C GLY A 45 4.02 31.49 2.87
N THR A 46 3.29 31.75 1.80
CA THR A 46 1.83 32.00 1.80
C THR A 46 1.14 31.20 0.69
N SER A 47 -0.19 31.21 0.68
CA SER A 47 -1.00 30.58 -0.40
C SER A 47 -0.71 31.14 -1.79
N THR A 48 -0.20 32.36 -1.89
CA THR A 48 0.23 32.95 -3.19
C THR A 48 1.48 32.27 -3.73
N GLN A 49 2.40 31.86 -2.85
CA GLN A 49 3.64 31.15 -3.23
C GLN A 49 3.39 29.65 -3.46
N PHE A 50 2.35 29.10 -2.82
CA PHE A 50 1.95 27.70 -2.94
C PHE A 50 0.47 27.60 -3.37
N PRO A 51 0.16 28.02 -4.62
CA PRO A 51 -1.23 28.02 -5.09
C PRO A 51 -1.81 26.60 -5.16
N GLY A 52 -3.06 26.44 -4.71
CA GLY A 52 -3.74 25.14 -4.72
C GLY A 52 -3.42 24.22 -3.54
N HIS A 53 -2.51 24.62 -2.64
CA HIS A 53 -2.17 23.83 -1.46
C HIS A 53 -2.83 24.41 -0.20
N PRO A 54 -3.60 23.60 0.55
CA PRO A 54 -4.29 24.04 1.76
C PRO A 54 -3.34 24.27 2.94
N SER A 55 -2.22 23.59 2.98
CA SER A 55 -1.20 23.64 4.04
C SER A 55 0.20 23.44 3.47
N LEU A 56 1.20 23.65 4.31
CA LEU A 56 2.61 23.53 3.99
C LEU A 56 3.32 22.81 5.14
N VAL A 57 4.17 21.83 4.84
CA VAL A 57 5.11 21.27 5.80
C VAL A 57 6.35 22.15 5.82
N VAL A 58 6.57 22.87 6.94
CA VAL A 58 7.71 23.77 7.10
C VAL A 58 9.00 22.99 7.25
N PHE A 59 8.95 21.94 8.05
CA PHE A 59 10.00 20.91 8.11
C PHE A 59 9.43 19.58 8.60
N ASP A 60 10.07 18.48 8.16
CA ASP A 60 9.89 17.10 8.61
C ASP A 60 11.28 16.54 8.96
N SER A 61 11.60 16.48 10.23
CA SER A 61 12.87 15.95 10.73
C SER A 61 12.61 14.63 11.45
N THR A 62 13.31 13.58 11.03
CA THR A 62 13.26 12.25 11.64
C THR A 62 14.67 11.86 12.08
N MET A 63 14.82 11.48 13.34
CA MET A 63 16.07 10.95 13.91
C MET A 63 15.81 9.51 14.35
N VAL A 64 16.66 8.59 13.92
CA VAL A 64 16.57 7.15 14.19
C VAL A 64 17.84 6.69 14.92
N ASP A 65 17.67 6.04 16.04
CA ASP A 65 18.75 5.38 16.81
C ASP A 65 18.53 3.88 16.79
N VAL A 66 19.39 3.16 16.06
CA VAL A 66 19.30 1.71 15.84
C VAL A 66 20.11 0.98 16.89
N GLN A 67 19.50 -0.01 17.54
CA GLN A 67 20.13 -0.84 18.55
C GLN A 67 20.76 -2.09 17.94
N GLU A 68 21.62 -2.78 18.70
CA GLU A 68 22.25 -4.06 18.28
C GLU A 68 21.20 -5.14 17.92
N SER A 69 20.05 -5.16 18.55
CA SER A 69 18.95 -6.07 18.26
C SER A 69 18.20 -5.76 16.94
N GLY A 70 18.50 -4.61 16.31
CA GLY A 70 17.71 -4.07 15.20
C GLY A 70 16.54 -3.19 15.64
N LEU A 71 16.20 -3.15 16.94
CA LEU A 71 15.22 -2.23 17.49
C LEU A 71 15.61 -0.79 17.16
N SER A 72 14.67 0.04 16.76
CA SER A 72 14.88 1.45 16.49
C SER A 72 14.09 2.36 17.43
N TYR A 73 14.74 3.42 17.89
CA TYR A 73 14.12 4.56 18.56
C TYR A 73 14.03 5.72 17.58
N ILE A 74 12.83 6.21 17.34
CA ILE A 74 12.55 7.21 16.31
C ILE A 74 11.98 8.46 16.99
N THR A 75 12.62 9.60 16.76
CA THR A 75 12.08 10.91 17.13
C THR A 75 11.73 11.68 15.87
N LYS A 76 10.44 12.02 15.72
CA LYS A 76 9.96 12.91 14.65
C LYS A 76 9.67 14.28 15.20
N HIS A 77 10.12 15.31 14.47
CA HIS A 77 9.83 16.70 14.73
C HIS A 77 9.26 17.33 13.47
N LEU A 78 8.02 17.75 13.51
CA LEU A 78 7.24 18.23 12.38
C LEU A 78 6.75 19.66 12.65
N ALA A 79 6.72 20.49 11.61
CA ALA A 79 6.01 21.76 11.68
C ALA A 79 5.17 21.97 10.42
N TYR A 80 3.94 22.39 10.61
CA TYR A 80 2.97 22.71 9.57
C TYR A 80 2.64 24.19 9.60
N LYS A 81 2.25 24.74 8.43
CA LYS A 81 1.64 26.06 8.31
C LYS A 81 0.31 25.98 7.58
N VAL A 82 -0.70 26.62 8.12
CA VAL A 82 -2.03 26.75 7.52
C VAL A 82 -1.97 27.81 6.41
N LEU A 83 -2.33 27.47 5.18
CA LEU A 83 -2.33 28.39 4.04
C LEU A 83 -3.73 28.88 3.66
N THR A 84 -4.76 28.08 3.92
CA THR A 84 -6.15 28.37 3.57
C THR A 84 -7.10 27.92 4.69
N ASN A 85 -8.37 28.34 4.61
CA ASN A 85 -9.41 27.85 5.54
C ASN A 85 -9.62 26.32 5.42
N GLU A 86 -9.45 25.75 4.24
CA GLU A 86 -9.45 24.29 4.05
C GLU A 86 -8.32 23.64 4.85
N GLY A 87 -7.11 24.23 4.79
CA GLY A 87 -5.97 23.78 5.58
C GLY A 87 -6.21 23.87 7.10
N ALA A 88 -6.89 24.93 7.55
CA ALA A 88 -7.28 25.06 8.95
C ALA A 88 -8.21 23.93 9.40
N ASN A 89 -9.19 23.56 8.57
CA ASN A 89 -10.09 22.44 8.85
C ASN A 89 -9.36 21.08 8.79
N LYS A 90 -8.50 20.88 7.80
CA LYS A 90 -7.75 19.64 7.61
C LYS A 90 -6.77 19.37 8.77
N LEU A 91 -6.15 20.41 9.30
CA LEU A 91 -5.19 20.31 10.39
C LEU A 91 -5.83 20.46 11.80
N ALA A 92 -7.15 20.67 11.89
CA ALA A 92 -7.85 20.75 13.18
C ALA A 92 -7.78 19.46 14.00
N THR A 93 -7.55 18.33 13.31
CA THR A 93 -7.29 17.02 13.92
C THR A 93 -6.15 16.36 13.18
N ILE A 94 -5.15 15.88 13.91
CA ILE A 94 -4.00 15.18 13.35
C ILE A 94 -3.95 13.77 13.92
N THR A 95 -3.68 12.78 13.07
CA THR A 95 -3.68 11.38 13.45
C THR A 95 -2.38 10.67 13.09
N PHE A 96 -1.99 9.71 13.94
CA PHE A 96 -0.84 8.83 13.73
C PHE A 96 -1.25 7.39 14.00
N ASP A 97 -1.32 6.61 12.94
CA ASP A 97 -1.66 5.19 13.04
C ASP A 97 -0.43 4.38 13.49
N TYR A 98 -0.66 3.34 14.27
CA TYR A 98 0.38 2.41 14.69
C TYR A 98 -0.22 1.05 15.02
N ASP A 99 0.59 0.02 14.91
CA ASP A 99 0.25 -1.31 15.38
C ASP A 99 0.79 -1.49 16.81
N PRO A 100 -0.06 -1.71 17.81
CA PRO A 100 0.37 -1.84 19.20
C PRO A 100 1.17 -3.13 19.46
N LEU A 101 1.14 -4.12 18.55
CA LEU A 101 1.92 -5.34 18.66
C LEU A 101 3.39 -5.11 18.30
N THR A 102 3.69 -4.15 17.44
CA THR A 102 5.03 -3.95 16.85
C THR A 102 5.61 -2.57 17.08
N ALA A 103 4.78 -1.61 17.50
CA ALA A 103 5.21 -0.24 17.71
C ALA A 103 4.59 0.37 18.97
N PHE A 104 5.39 1.20 19.62
CA PHE A 104 4.94 2.12 20.66
C PHE A 104 5.05 3.54 20.14
N VAL A 105 4.00 4.35 20.29
CA VAL A 105 3.95 5.74 19.84
C VAL A 105 3.53 6.64 20.99
N GLU A 106 4.31 7.71 21.23
CA GLU A 106 4.04 8.74 22.21
C GLU A 106 4.15 10.13 21.59
N ILE A 107 3.11 10.92 21.73
CA ILE A 107 3.14 12.33 21.35
C ILE A 107 3.80 13.09 22.50
N LYS A 108 5.00 13.59 22.27
CA LYS A 108 5.81 14.27 23.31
C LYS A 108 5.38 15.72 23.51
N GLU A 109 5.05 16.41 22.44
CA GLU A 109 4.72 17.83 22.47
C GLU A 109 3.91 18.23 21.25
N VAL A 110 2.93 19.09 21.45
CA VAL A 110 2.15 19.74 20.39
C VAL A 110 1.99 21.22 20.73
N ILE A 111 2.42 22.08 19.82
CA ILE A 111 2.40 23.53 20.02
C ILE A 111 1.71 24.19 18.84
N ILE A 112 0.77 25.07 19.13
CA ILE A 112 0.15 25.95 18.13
C ILE A 112 0.86 27.31 18.19
N HIS A 113 1.39 27.74 17.05
CA HIS A 113 1.99 29.06 16.86
C HIS A 113 0.98 29.95 16.13
N ARG A 114 0.41 30.93 16.84
CA ARG A 114 -0.57 31.86 16.28
C ARG A 114 0.11 32.97 15.47
N THR A 115 -0.64 33.49 14.51
CA THR A 115 -0.15 34.62 13.65
C THR A 115 0.18 35.87 14.45
N ASN A 116 -0.51 36.13 15.57
CA ASN A 116 -0.28 37.26 16.47
C ASN A 116 0.96 37.07 17.36
N GLY A 117 1.63 35.91 17.31
CA GLY A 117 2.78 35.56 18.10
C GLY A 117 2.50 34.76 19.38
N ASP A 118 1.22 34.55 19.71
CA ASP A 118 0.86 33.69 20.84
C ASP A 118 1.23 32.24 20.57
N VAL A 119 1.56 31.53 21.63
CA VAL A 119 1.92 30.11 21.61
C VAL A 119 1.01 29.36 22.58
N LYS A 120 0.38 28.29 22.09
CA LYS A 120 -0.51 27.43 22.90
C LYS A 120 -0.03 25.99 22.82
N SER A 121 0.32 25.39 23.95
CA SER A 121 0.52 23.93 24.04
C SER A 121 -0.81 23.20 24.12
N ILE A 122 -0.92 22.07 23.46
CA ILE A 122 -2.04 21.15 23.55
C ILE A 122 -1.84 20.29 24.80
N SER A 123 -2.91 20.11 25.58
CA SER A 123 -2.89 19.25 26.77
C SER A 123 -2.78 17.77 26.37
N ALA A 124 -2.19 16.96 27.25
CA ALA A 124 -2.22 15.51 27.09
C ALA A 124 -3.67 14.95 27.09
N ASP A 125 -4.62 15.66 27.73
CA ASP A 125 -6.04 15.30 27.73
C ASP A 125 -6.72 15.48 26.36
N ASP A 126 -6.13 16.27 25.46
CA ASP A 126 -6.59 16.48 24.08
C ASP A 126 -5.92 15.49 23.09
N ILE A 127 -5.21 14.48 23.61
CA ILE A 127 -4.57 13.41 22.82
C ILE A 127 -5.25 12.10 23.13
N TYR A 128 -5.94 11.56 22.15
CA TYR A 128 -6.72 10.34 22.28
C TYR A 128 -5.98 9.16 21.66
N ASP A 129 -6.30 7.97 22.15
CA ASP A 129 -5.80 6.69 21.61
C ASP A 129 -6.99 5.80 21.31
N TYR A 130 -7.40 5.78 20.04
CA TYR A 130 -8.57 5.03 19.59
C TYR A 130 -8.17 3.85 18.69
N PRO A 131 -9.04 2.84 18.55
CA PRO A 131 -8.92 1.90 17.45
C PRO A 131 -8.93 2.66 16.13
N ALA A 132 -7.94 2.40 15.27
CA ALA A 132 -7.95 2.93 13.92
C ALA A 132 -9.11 2.30 13.13
N PRO A 133 -9.72 3.02 12.17
CA PRO A 133 -10.67 2.42 11.27
C PRO A 133 -10.05 1.21 10.58
N ALA A 134 -10.79 0.10 10.53
CA ALA A 134 -10.35 -1.09 9.82
C ALA A 134 -10.07 -0.73 8.35
N ARG A 135 -8.84 -0.95 7.92
CA ARG A 135 -8.40 -0.68 6.55
C ARG A 135 -7.93 -1.98 5.92
N MET A 136 -8.54 -2.33 4.80
CA MET A 136 -8.23 -3.56 4.08
C MET A 136 -8.41 -4.80 4.97
N ILE A 137 -7.33 -5.57 5.18
CA ILE A 137 -7.34 -6.88 5.83
C ILE A 137 -6.83 -6.84 7.28
N TYR A 138 -6.21 -5.72 7.71
CA TYR A 138 -5.60 -5.64 9.03
C TYR A 138 -6.50 -4.90 10.01
N TRP A 139 -6.87 -5.59 11.07
CA TRP A 139 -7.66 -5.07 12.17
C TRP A 139 -6.79 -5.05 13.44
N GLY A 140 -7.08 -4.14 14.35
CA GLY A 140 -6.33 -4.01 15.60
C GLY A 140 -5.31 -2.88 15.63
N ALA A 141 -5.04 -2.22 14.50
CA ALA A 141 -4.28 -0.97 14.50
C ALA A 141 -4.94 0.08 15.40
N ARG A 142 -4.14 0.92 16.02
CA ARG A 142 -4.58 2.04 16.84
C ARG A 142 -4.15 3.36 16.21
N GLN A 143 -4.80 4.43 16.66
CA GLN A 143 -4.57 5.76 16.15
C GLN A 143 -4.41 6.74 17.32
N LYS A 144 -3.24 7.39 17.42
CA LYS A 144 -3.09 8.58 18.23
C LYS A 144 -3.75 9.75 17.49
N MET A 145 -4.75 10.35 18.09
CA MET A 145 -5.50 11.48 17.55
C MET A 145 -5.30 12.69 18.43
N ILE A 146 -4.88 13.80 17.84
CA ILE A 146 -4.65 15.08 18.50
C ILE A 146 -5.75 16.03 18.08
N ASP A 147 -6.54 16.51 19.05
CA ASP A 147 -7.51 17.58 18.80
C ASP A 147 -6.81 18.93 18.92
N ILE A 148 -6.43 19.49 17.77
CA ILE A 148 -5.80 20.81 17.67
C ILE A 148 -6.84 21.92 17.89
N GLY A 149 -8.08 21.67 17.49
CA GLY A 149 -9.17 22.64 17.53
C GLY A 149 -9.05 23.71 16.44
N ARG A 150 -9.65 24.88 16.70
CA ARG A 150 -9.75 25.94 15.71
C ARG A 150 -8.39 26.57 15.37
N LEU A 151 -8.09 26.57 14.08
CA LEU A 151 -6.94 27.24 13.46
C LEU A 151 -7.38 28.36 12.54
N GLU A 152 -6.47 29.30 12.29
CA GLU A 152 -6.63 30.40 11.34
C GLU A 152 -5.53 30.36 10.27
N VAL A 153 -5.79 31.00 9.13
CA VAL A 153 -4.79 31.11 8.06
C VAL A 153 -3.55 31.82 8.58
N GLY A 154 -2.39 31.18 8.39
CA GLY A 154 -1.10 31.64 8.86
C GLY A 154 -0.65 31.03 10.21
N ASP A 155 -1.55 30.38 10.95
CA ASP A 155 -1.18 29.62 12.13
C ASP A 155 -0.24 28.46 11.77
N GLY A 156 0.56 28.04 12.71
CA GLY A 156 1.41 26.85 12.59
C GLY A 156 1.21 25.85 13.70
N ILE A 157 1.56 24.62 13.41
CA ILE A 157 1.51 23.51 14.36
C ILE A 157 2.90 22.87 14.40
N GLU A 158 3.44 22.72 15.58
CA GLU A 158 4.68 21.99 15.84
C GLU A 158 4.35 20.73 16.62
N ILE A 159 4.92 19.59 16.20
CA ILE A 159 4.65 18.27 16.81
C ILE A 159 5.96 17.53 17.00
N LYS A 160 6.16 16.99 18.20
CA LYS A 160 7.24 16.04 18.50
C LYS A 160 6.66 14.69 18.88
N ILE A 161 7.14 13.64 18.22
CA ILE A 161 6.66 12.27 18.38
C ILE A 161 7.85 11.39 18.69
N PHE A 162 7.68 10.51 19.66
CA PHE A 162 8.58 9.41 19.90
C PHE A 162 7.91 8.10 19.47
N ARG A 163 8.67 7.26 18.79
CA ARG A 163 8.25 5.92 18.40
C ARG A 163 9.37 4.93 18.68
N LYS A 164 9.04 3.73 19.09
CA LYS A 164 9.94 2.58 19.06
C LYS A 164 9.26 1.43 18.33
N GLY A 165 10.07 0.54 17.74
CA GLY A 165 9.56 -0.59 16.99
C GLY A 165 9.48 -0.33 15.48
N PHE A 166 8.79 -1.21 14.78
CA PHE A 166 8.72 -1.20 13.32
C PHE A 166 7.25 -1.19 12.83
N THR A 167 7.03 -1.14 11.52
CA THR A 167 5.72 -0.77 10.96
C THR A 167 4.77 -1.96 10.82
N TYR A 168 5.26 -3.19 10.70
CA TYR A 168 4.44 -4.36 10.41
C TYR A 168 4.58 -5.42 11.48
N ALA A 169 3.43 -6.01 11.85
CA ALA A 169 3.31 -7.08 12.81
C ALA A 169 4.11 -8.30 12.42
N LEU A 170 4.78 -8.87 13.36
CA LEU A 170 5.47 -10.12 13.17
C LEU A 170 5.70 -10.85 14.45
N LEU A 171 6.11 -12.10 14.29
CA LEU A 171 6.44 -13.02 15.34
C LEU A 171 7.18 -12.36 16.50
N TYR A 172 6.59 -12.35 17.66
CA TYR A 172 7.33 -12.11 18.88
C TYR A 172 7.19 -13.32 19.80
N ASN A 173 8.31 -13.73 20.38
CA ASN A 173 8.34 -14.86 21.30
C ASN A 173 8.30 -14.41 22.77
N SER A 174 8.43 -13.13 23.04
CA SER A 174 8.39 -12.55 24.38
C SER A 174 8.06 -11.05 24.34
N ASP A 175 7.62 -10.49 25.46
CA ASP A 175 7.38 -9.05 25.60
C ASP A 175 8.64 -8.19 25.38
N GLU A 176 9.82 -8.74 25.64
CA GLU A 176 11.10 -8.06 25.42
C GLU A 176 11.42 -7.89 23.93
N ASP A 177 11.05 -8.89 23.11
CA ASP A 177 11.29 -8.90 21.66
C ASP A 177 10.21 -8.20 20.85
N ARG A 178 9.13 -7.78 21.48
CA ARG A 178 7.91 -7.26 20.83
C ARG A 178 8.13 -6.16 19.80
N TYR A 179 9.14 -5.33 20.00
CA TYR A 179 9.44 -4.19 19.14
C TYR A 179 10.67 -4.42 18.25
N THR A 180 11.23 -5.60 18.31
CA THR A 180 12.41 -5.97 17.51
C THR A 180 11.96 -6.45 16.13
N PRO A 181 12.61 -6.01 15.03
CA PRO A 181 12.29 -6.50 13.69
C PRO A 181 12.38 -8.02 13.59
N PRO A 182 11.57 -8.66 12.73
CA PRO A 182 11.51 -10.11 12.62
C PRO A 182 12.82 -10.77 12.25
N MET A 183 13.55 -10.19 11.32
CA MET A 183 14.92 -10.60 11.04
C MET A 183 15.82 -9.97 12.12
N LYS A 184 15.90 -10.67 13.27
CA LYS A 184 16.58 -10.20 14.47
C LYS A 184 18.00 -9.73 14.18
N GLY A 185 18.37 -8.60 14.77
CA GLY A 185 19.67 -7.96 14.57
C GLY A 185 19.74 -7.10 13.32
N HIS A 186 18.73 -7.05 12.49
CA HIS A 186 18.70 -6.24 11.27
C HIS A 186 17.68 -5.12 11.36
N PHE A 187 18.03 -3.98 10.79
CA PHE A 187 17.22 -2.78 10.67
C PHE A 187 16.97 -2.47 9.19
N TYR A 188 15.82 -1.93 8.88
CA TYR A 188 15.54 -1.32 7.58
C TYR A 188 14.57 -0.15 7.73
N ASP A 189 14.60 0.77 6.78
CA ASP A 189 13.58 1.80 6.62
C ASP A 189 13.36 2.17 5.15
N ILE A 190 12.15 2.59 4.84
CA ILE A 190 11.72 3.08 3.54
C ILE A 190 11.18 4.49 3.74
N VAL A 191 11.99 5.48 3.37
CA VAL A 191 11.72 6.89 3.68
C VAL A 191 11.33 7.63 2.41
N ASN A 192 10.05 8.00 2.31
CA ASN A 192 9.55 8.79 1.19
C ASN A 192 9.90 10.27 1.37
N PHE A 193 10.54 10.86 0.37
CA PHE A 193 10.83 12.30 0.28
C PHE A 193 9.82 12.99 -0.65
N PHE A 194 8.56 12.62 -0.52
CA PHE A 194 7.42 13.24 -1.20
C PHE A 194 6.20 13.22 -0.27
N GLY A 195 5.19 14.02 -0.58
CA GLY A 195 3.94 14.11 0.19
C GLY A 195 2.82 14.69 -0.64
N TYR A 196 1.66 14.89 -0.02
CA TYR A 196 0.49 15.53 -0.64
C TYR A 196 0.56 17.05 -0.55
N GLU A 197 1.33 17.57 0.40
CA GLU A 197 1.58 18.99 0.60
C GLU A 197 3.03 19.33 0.27
N PRO A 198 3.34 20.56 -0.11
CA PRO A 198 4.72 21.01 -0.26
C PRO A 198 5.49 20.87 1.05
N ILE A 199 6.76 20.46 0.97
CA ILE A 199 7.67 20.32 2.12
C ILE A 199 8.88 21.22 1.86
N LEU A 200 9.14 22.20 2.75
CA LEU A 200 10.29 23.10 2.55
C LEU A 200 11.61 22.42 2.87
N GLU A 201 11.64 21.61 3.92
CA GLU A 201 12.83 20.84 4.29
C GLU A 201 12.42 19.51 4.89
N LYS A 202 13.01 18.42 4.40
CA LYS A 202 12.92 17.09 5.00
C LYS A 202 14.31 16.58 5.29
N THR A 203 14.50 16.13 6.54
CA THR A 203 15.75 15.53 7.00
C THR A 203 15.47 14.17 7.63
N TYR A 204 16.26 13.18 7.26
CA TYR A 204 16.27 11.86 7.88
C TYR A 204 17.68 11.58 8.36
N GLU A 205 17.83 11.35 9.65
CA GLU A 205 19.11 11.05 10.30
C GLU A 205 19.01 9.67 10.94
N VAL A 206 20.04 8.86 10.75
CA VAL A 206 20.09 7.53 11.35
C VAL A 206 21.47 7.25 11.94
N SER A 207 21.47 6.75 13.17
CA SER A 207 22.64 6.28 13.90
C SER A 207 22.58 4.76 13.99
N VAL A 208 23.64 4.08 13.54
CA VAL A 208 23.71 2.61 13.45
C VAL A 208 24.99 2.12 14.11
N PRO A 209 24.98 1.08 14.97
CA PRO A 209 26.18 0.52 15.59
C PRO A 209 27.25 0.14 14.57
N ASN A 210 28.52 0.36 14.90
CA ASN A 210 29.66 0.03 14.03
C ASN A 210 29.79 -1.47 13.70
N SER A 211 29.16 -2.33 14.48
CA SER A 211 29.08 -3.78 14.26
C SER A 211 28.25 -4.15 13.04
N LYS A 212 27.33 -3.27 12.59
CA LYS A 212 26.41 -3.53 11.50
C LYS A 212 26.92 -2.96 10.19
N LYS A 213 26.84 -3.78 9.14
CA LYS A 213 27.04 -3.30 7.77
C LYS A 213 25.76 -2.64 7.30
N ILE A 214 25.84 -1.38 6.92
CA ILE A 214 24.70 -0.63 6.38
C ILE A 214 24.84 -0.51 4.88
N GLN A 215 23.73 -0.58 4.18
CA GLN A 215 23.58 -0.29 2.77
C GLN A 215 22.38 0.62 2.56
N TYR A 216 22.49 1.56 1.65
CA TYR A 216 21.41 2.47 1.31
C TYR A 216 21.48 2.92 -0.13
N GLN A 217 20.34 3.36 -0.66
CA GLN A 217 20.26 4.03 -1.95
C GLN A 217 19.12 5.05 -1.95
N PHE A 218 19.40 6.20 -2.55
CA PHE A 218 18.40 7.24 -2.78
C PHE A 218 17.91 7.14 -4.22
N TYR A 219 16.58 6.96 -4.40
CA TYR A 219 15.95 6.73 -5.69
C TYR A 219 15.15 7.95 -6.14
N ASN A 220 15.02 8.14 -7.44
CA ASN A 220 14.13 9.11 -8.10
C ASN A 220 14.39 10.58 -7.71
N GLY A 221 15.59 10.91 -7.28
CA GLY A 221 15.98 12.25 -6.88
C GLY A 221 17.37 12.29 -6.28
N GLU A 222 17.73 13.45 -5.74
CA GLU A 222 19.01 13.68 -5.09
C GLU A 222 18.77 14.29 -3.72
N ALA A 223 19.48 13.81 -2.71
CA ALA A 223 19.53 14.37 -1.38
C ALA A 223 20.95 14.85 -1.07
N GLU A 224 21.07 15.85 -0.21
CA GLU A 224 22.33 16.18 0.44
C GLU A 224 22.61 15.07 1.46
N ILE A 225 23.72 14.34 1.28
CA ILE A 225 24.10 13.20 2.12
C ILE A 225 25.34 13.58 2.91
N ASN A 226 25.29 13.32 4.21
CA ASN A 226 26.44 13.48 5.11
C ASN A 226 26.63 12.19 5.91
N GLU A 227 27.85 11.68 5.92
CA GLU A 227 28.25 10.47 6.63
C GLU A 227 29.35 10.80 7.62
N THR A 228 29.19 10.39 8.86
CA THR A 228 30.22 10.50 9.90
C THR A 228 30.27 9.21 10.70
N LYS A 229 31.35 9.02 11.42
CA LYS A 229 31.56 7.84 12.25
C LYS A 229 32.28 8.25 13.53
N ASP A 230 31.80 7.75 14.65
CA ASP A 230 32.47 7.83 15.95
C ASP A 230 33.00 6.46 16.41
N GLU A 231 33.38 6.33 17.66
CA GLU A 231 33.94 5.09 18.23
C GLU A 231 32.93 3.93 18.25
N THR A 232 31.63 4.22 18.28
CA THR A 232 30.56 3.24 18.50
C THR A 232 29.56 3.15 17.36
N HIS A 233 29.33 4.26 16.65
CA HIS A 233 28.26 4.38 15.65
C HIS A 233 28.72 5.02 14.35
N GLN A 234 28.01 4.65 13.30
CA GLN A 234 27.97 5.33 12.00
C GLN A 234 26.72 6.20 11.97
N HIS A 235 26.85 7.43 11.49
CA HIS A 235 25.77 8.41 11.40
C HIS A 235 25.59 8.83 9.95
N PHE A 236 24.35 8.77 9.47
CA PHE A 236 23.97 9.16 8.13
C PHE A 236 22.87 10.22 8.22
N SER A 237 22.99 11.27 7.41
CA SER A 237 21.98 12.32 7.27
C SER A 237 21.64 12.52 5.82
N PHE A 238 20.34 12.48 5.50
CA PHE A 238 19.78 12.69 4.18
C PHE A 238 18.84 13.88 4.23
N LYS A 239 19.10 14.88 3.40
CA LYS A 239 18.36 16.13 3.43
C LYS A 239 17.91 16.53 2.04
N MET A 240 16.65 16.93 1.92
CA MET A 240 16.08 17.46 0.69
C MET A 240 15.24 18.72 1.00
N LYS A 241 15.26 19.70 0.08
CA LYS A 241 14.55 20.97 0.24
C LYS A 241 13.59 21.22 -0.91
N ASN A 242 12.57 22.06 -0.66
CA ASN A 242 11.61 22.52 -1.67
C ASN A 242 10.96 21.37 -2.43
N ILE A 243 10.47 20.37 -1.70
CA ILE A 243 9.83 19.19 -2.23
C ILE A 243 8.39 19.55 -2.58
N MET A 244 8.06 19.51 -3.85
CA MET A 244 6.68 19.69 -4.32
C MET A 244 5.95 18.37 -4.40
N PRO A 245 4.62 18.35 -4.19
CA PRO A 245 3.82 17.15 -4.40
C PRO A 245 3.99 16.60 -5.81
N LEU A 246 3.95 15.28 -5.92
CA LEU A 246 3.98 14.63 -7.22
C LEU A 246 2.72 15.00 -8.03
N PRO A 247 2.85 15.29 -9.34
CA PRO A 247 1.70 15.64 -10.17
C PRO A 247 0.68 14.51 -10.17
N HIS A 248 -0.60 14.85 -10.11
CA HIS A 248 -1.67 13.87 -10.22
C HIS A 248 -1.91 13.53 -11.70
N GLU A 249 -1.73 12.27 -12.04
CA GLU A 249 -1.97 11.73 -13.38
C GLU A 249 -2.83 10.46 -13.26
N GLN A 250 -3.79 10.30 -14.18
CA GLN A 250 -4.58 9.07 -14.24
C GLN A 250 -3.71 7.91 -14.74
N TYR A 251 -3.90 6.73 -14.15
CA TYR A 251 -3.23 5.49 -14.59
C TYR A 251 -1.70 5.50 -14.52
N ARG A 252 -1.10 6.39 -13.76
CA ARG A 252 0.34 6.36 -13.53
C ARG A 252 0.73 5.20 -12.60
N VAL A 253 2.01 4.86 -12.59
CA VAL A 253 2.60 3.94 -11.62
C VAL A 253 2.49 4.46 -10.18
N ALA A 254 2.80 3.63 -9.21
CA ALA A 254 2.76 4.01 -7.80
C ALA A 254 3.66 5.21 -7.49
N ASN A 255 3.28 6.03 -6.50
CA ASN A 255 4.09 7.16 -6.06
C ASN A 255 5.49 6.74 -5.61
N SER A 256 5.62 5.56 -5.02
CA SER A 256 6.90 4.97 -4.60
C SER A 256 7.85 4.65 -5.75
N ASP A 257 7.32 4.48 -6.98
CA ASP A 257 8.14 4.16 -8.16
C ASP A 257 8.72 5.40 -8.85
N ILE A 258 8.14 6.59 -8.59
CA ILE A 258 8.53 7.85 -9.23
C ILE A 258 8.94 8.94 -8.24
N GLY A 259 8.50 8.86 -7.00
CA GLY A 259 8.82 9.86 -5.97
C GLY A 259 10.21 9.63 -5.38
N PRO A 260 10.89 10.71 -4.97
CA PRO A 260 12.18 10.60 -4.28
C PRO A 260 12.03 9.76 -3.01
N LYS A 261 12.85 8.73 -2.84
CA LYS A 261 12.83 7.86 -1.66
C LYS A 261 14.21 7.36 -1.28
N LEU A 262 14.41 7.14 -0.01
CA LEU A 262 15.58 6.45 0.54
C LEU A 262 15.18 5.04 0.96
N LEU A 263 15.92 4.06 0.51
CA LEU A 263 15.93 2.73 1.10
C LEU A 263 17.23 2.56 1.88
N ILE A 264 17.14 2.04 3.10
CA ILE A 264 18.26 1.79 3.99
C ILE A 264 18.05 0.47 4.72
N SER A 265 19.09 -0.35 4.80
CA SER A 265 19.00 -1.67 5.44
C SER A 265 20.34 -2.11 6.01
N THR A 266 20.29 -2.89 7.09
CA THR A 266 21.43 -3.66 7.61
C THR A 266 21.32 -5.14 7.29
N SER A 267 20.27 -5.60 6.57
CA SER A 267 20.19 -6.97 6.06
C SER A 267 21.35 -7.23 5.10
N PRO A 268 22.00 -8.39 5.13
CA PRO A 268 23.19 -8.62 4.32
C PRO A 268 22.92 -8.54 2.81
N ASP A 269 21.97 -9.31 2.33
CA ASP A 269 21.57 -9.48 0.94
C ASP A 269 20.18 -10.10 0.85
N TRP A 270 19.72 -10.34 -0.36
CA TRP A 270 18.42 -10.96 -0.63
C TRP A 270 18.44 -12.46 -0.32
N GLU A 271 19.56 -13.16 -0.50
CA GLU A 271 19.72 -14.56 -0.19
C GLU A 271 19.53 -14.83 1.31
N ALA A 272 20.12 -14.00 2.17
CA ALA A 272 19.93 -14.10 3.62
C ALA A 272 18.46 -13.85 4.01
N LYS A 273 17.78 -12.91 3.34
CA LYS A 273 16.35 -12.63 3.58
C LYS A 273 15.48 -13.79 3.09
N SER A 274 15.81 -14.39 1.96
CA SER A 274 15.14 -15.58 1.41
C SER A 274 15.23 -16.78 2.36
N SER A 275 16.43 -17.13 2.80
CA SER A 275 16.63 -18.26 3.71
C SER A 275 16.00 -18.01 5.09
N TRP A 276 16.04 -16.77 5.58
CA TRP A 276 15.31 -16.37 6.78
C TRP A 276 13.79 -16.56 6.61
N PHE A 277 13.21 -16.10 5.50
CA PHE A 277 11.77 -16.23 5.23
C PHE A 277 11.34 -17.70 5.12
N TYR A 278 12.16 -18.54 4.50
CA TYR A 278 11.98 -19.99 4.51
C TYR A 278 11.97 -20.53 5.93
N GLY A 279 13.01 -20.23 6.72
CA GLY A 279 13.20 -20.77 8.06
C GLY A 279 12.07 -20.44 9.02
N VAL A 280 11.60 -19.18 9.06
CA VAL A 280 10.52 -18.79 9.99
C VAL A 280 9.20 -19.50 9.69
N ASN A 281 8.94 -19.90 8.44
CA ASN A 281 7.73 -20.63 8.06
C ASN A 281 7.85 -22.13 8.31
N GLU A 282 9.00 -22.72 8.04
CA GLU A 282 9.25 -24.15 8.34
C GLU A 282 9.27 -24.39 9.86
N ASP A 283 9.96 -23.53 10.63
CA ASP A 283 10.03 -23.64 12.09
C ASP A 283 8.66 -23.48 12.76
N PHE A 284 7.77 -22.67 12.17
CA PHE A 284 6.39 -22.50 12.63
C PHE A 284 5.49 -23.69 12.25
N GLY A 285 5.89 -24.51 11.27
CA GLY A 285 5.10 -25.60 10.74
C GLY A 285 3.96 -25.14 9.83
N SER A 286 4.14 -24.04 9.10
CA SER A 286 3.11 -23.43 8.24
C SER A 286 2.57 -24.40 7.18
N PHE A 287 3.39 -25.33 6.71
CA PHE A 287 3.10 -26.20 5.56
C PHE A 287 2.87 -27.67 5.95
N GLU A 288 2.69 -27.95 7.23
CA GLU A 288 2.38 -29.30 7.69
C GLU A 288 0.98 -29.73 7.21
N SER A 289 0.90 -30.93 6.62
CA SER A 289 -0.36 -31.52 6.18
C SER A 289 -0.98 -32.37 7.28
N THR A 290 -2.32 -32.45 7.31
CA THR A 290 -3.08 -33.35 8.14
C THR A 290 -3.68 -34.49 7.31
N PRO A 291 -4.16 -35.61 7.94
CA PRO A 291 -4.87 -36.67 7.21
C PRO A 291 -6.05 -36.15 6.40
N GLU A 292 -6.80 -35.18 6.90
CA GLU A 292 -7.97 -34.58 6.24
C GLU A 292 -7.57 -33.77 5.00
N ILE A 293 -6.45 -33.03 5.08
CA ILE A 293 -5.88 -32.32 3.92
C ILE A 293 -5.40 -33.33 2.88
N GLN A 294 -4.72 -34.40 3.30
CA GLN A 294 -4.25 -35.43 2.39
C GLN A 294 -5.41 -36.15 1.68
N GLU A 295 -6.49 -36.45 2.41
CA GLU A 295 -7.70 -37.05 1.82
C GLU A 295 -8.31 -36.12 0.76
N LYS A 296 -8.42 -34.81 1.07
CA LYS A 296 -8.92 -33.81 0.12
C LYS A 296 -8.03 -33.67 -1.12
N VAL A 297 -6.72 -33.68 -0.94
CA VAL A 297 -5.78 -33.68 -2.08
C VAL A 297 -5.99 -34.90 -2.96
N ASN A 298 -6.09 -36.09 -2.38
CA ASN A 298 -6.34 -37.31 -3.14
C ASN A 298 -7.67 -37.25 -3.94
N GLU A 299 -8.75 -36.78 -3.30
CA GLU A 299 -10.05 -36.57 -3.96
C GLU A 299 -9.96 -35.64 -5.19
N ILE A 300 -9.25 -34.51 -5.03
CA ILE A 300 -9.06 -33.54 -6.11
C ILE A 300 -8.28 -34.15 -7.27
N LEU A 301 -7.21 -34.88 -6.94
CA LEU A 301 -6.30 -35.47 -7.93
C LEU A 301 -6.87 -36.65 -8.69
N GLU A 302 -7.99 -37.25 -8.26
CA GLU A 302 -8.70 -38.28 -9.06
C GLU A 302 -9.08 -37.78 -10.46
N LYS A 303 -9.25 -36.46 -10.63
CA LYS A 303 -9.61 -35.81 -11.90
C LYS A 303 -8.39 -35.39 -12.73
N ALA A 304 -7.19 -35.42 -12.15
CA ALA A 304 -5.98 -34.96 -12.82
C ALA A 304 -5.48 -36.03 -13.81
N LYS A 305 -5.05 -35.58 -14.98
CA LYS A 305 -4.52 -36.43 -16.05
C LYS A 305 -2.99 -36.30 -16.20
N ASN A 306 -2.43 -35.22 -15.70
CA ASN A 306 -1.03 -34.88 -15.80
C ASN A 306 -0.64 -33.86 -14.70
N GLU A 307 0.65 -33.53 -14.64
CA GLU A 307 1.19 -32.57 -13.68
C GLU A 307 0.50 -31.20 -13.71
N ASN A 308 0.24 -30.66 -14.89
CA ASN A 308 -0.41 -29.35 -15.03
C ASN A 308 -1.85 -29.38 -14.51
N ASP A 309 -2.59 -30.46 -14.78
CA ASP A 309 -3.95 -30.64 -14.25
C ASP A 309 -3.92 -30.68 -12.72
N SER A 310 -2.96 -31.41 -12.13
CA SER A 310 -2.81 -31.50 -10.68
C SER A 310 -2.57 -30.12 -10.05
N ILE A 311 -1.63 -29.36 -10.57
CA ILE A 311 -1.33 -27.99 -10.10
C ILE A 311 -2.55 -27.09 -10.28
N SER A 312 -3.21 -27.15 -11.43
CA SER A 312 -4.40 -26.34 -11.74
C SER A 312 -5.54 -26.63 -10.79
N LEU A 313 -5.88 -27.90 -10.60
CA LEU A 313 -7.00 -28.31 -9.73
C LEU A 313 -6.77 -27.90 -8.27
N LEU A 314 -5.55 -28.08 -7.75
CA LEU A 314 -5.21 -27.66 -6.39
C LEU A 314 -5.23 -26.14 -6.24
N THR A 315 -4.70 -25.40 -7.22
CA THR A 315 -4.71 -23.92 -7.21
C THR A 315 -6.13 -23.38 -7.22
N HIS A 316 -7.00 -23.89 -8.11
CA HIS A 316 -8.39 -23.45 -8.19
C HIS A 316 -9.19 -23.84 -6.95
N TRP A 317 -8.96 -25.03 -6.38
CA TRP A 317 -9.61 -25.39 -5.13
C TRP A 317 -9.29 -24.38 -4.02
N VAL A 318 -8.01 -24.02 -3.83
CA VAL A 318 -7.63 -23.01 -2.83
C VAL A 318 -8.18 -21.62 -3.21
N ALA A 319 -8.14 -21.25 -4.49
CA ALA A 319 -8.65 -19.97 -4.95
C ALA A 319 -10.14 -19.80 -4.68
N ASP A 320 -10.95 -20.84 -4.94
CA ASP A 320 -12.39 -20.78 -4.91
C ASP A 320 -12.98 -21.12 -3.54
N GLU A 321 -12.39 -22.07 -2.81
CA GLU A 321 -12.91 -22.57 -1.53
C GLU A 321 -12.39 -21.82 -0.30
N ILE A 322 -11.23 -21.17 -0.38
CA ILE A 322 -10.71 -20.34 0.71
C ILE A 322 -11.10 -18.90 0.47
N ARG A 323 -12.06 -18.41 1.22
CA ARG A 323 -12.57 -17.05 1.11
C ARG A 323 -11.51 -16.04 1.55
N TYR A 324 -11.26 -15.01 0.73
CA TYR A 324 -10.41 -13.90 1.13
C TYR A 324 -11.12 -13.07 2.21
N SER A 325 -10.56 -13.02 3.40
CA SER A 325 -11.16 -12.36 4.56
C SER A 325 -10.07 -11.76 5.44
N GLY A 326 -10.32 -10.57 5.96
CA GLY A 326 -9.45 -9.97 6.97
C GLY A 326 -9.41 -10.82 8.23
N ILE A 327 -8.24 -10.84 8.85
CA ILE A 327 -7.95 -11.56 10.09
C ILE A 327 -7.53 -10.57 11.17
N SER A 328 -7.74 -10.95 12.42
CA SER A 328 -7.18 -10.21 13.55
C SER A 328 -5.69 -10.52 13.67
N MET A 329 -4.92 -9.52 14.07
CA MET A 329 -3.49 -9.68 14.35
C MET A 329 -3.30 -10.61 15.55
N GLY A 330 -2.34 -11.53 15.46
CA GLY A 330 -2.06 -12.52 16.49
C GLY A 330 -0.80 -13.33 16.20
N GLU A 331 -0.64 -14.45 16.88
CA GLU A 331 0.45 -15.38 16.65
C GLU A 331 0.42 -15.90 15.20
N GLY A 332 1.57 -15.91 14.54
CA GLY A 332 1.69 -16.29 13.12
C GLY A 332 1.33 -15.16 12.15
N GLU A 333 1.11 -13.94 12.63
CA GLU A 333 0.88 -12.78 11.76
C GLU A 333 2.18 -12.25 11.13
N GLY A 334 2.04 -11.48 10.06
CA GLY A 334 3.17 -10.90 9.35
C GLY A 334 3.81 -11.85 8.34
N PHE A 335 5.12 -12.13 8.44
CA PHE A 335 5.84 -12.99 7.49
C PHE A 335 5.61 -14.49 7.71
N THR A 336 5.04 -14.88 8.82
CA THR A 336 4.66 -16.28 9.06
C THR A 336 3.29 -16.55 8.44
N LEU A 337 3.20 -17.58 7.64
CA LEU A 337 1.96 -18.05 7.06
C LEU A 337 1.25 -18.92 8.11
N HIS A 338 -0.06 -18.79 8.25
CA HIS A 338 -0.82 -19.65 9.16
C HIS A 338 -0.68 -21.13 8.77
N LYS A 339 -0.82 -22.00 9.77
CA LYS A 339 -0.78 -23.45 9.52
C LYS A 339 -1.86 -23.86 8.53
N GLY A 340 -1.50 -24.77 7.63
CA GLY A 340 -2.42 -25.29 6.62
C GLY A 340 -3.73 -25.84 7.23
N GLU A 341 -3.63 -26.52 8.38
CA GLU A 341 -4.80 -27.03 9.13
C GLU A 341 -5.79 -25.92 9.51
N MET A 342 -5.29 -24.78 10.01
CA MET A 342 -6.14 -23.64 10.38
C MET A 342 -6.88 -23.09 9.16
N THR A 343 -6.17 -22.80 8.08
CA THR A 343 -6.77 -22.27 6.85
C THR A 343 -7.73 -23.28 6.21
N PHE A 344 -7.39 -24.57 6.24
CA PHE A 344 -8.26 -25.63 5.75
C PHE A 344 -9.57 -25.71 6.52
N THR A 345 -9.52 -25.60 7.85
CA THR A 345 -10.69 -25.70 8.73
C THR A 345 -11.58 -24.47 8.62
N ASP A 346 -10.98 -23.27 8.68
CA ASP A 346 -11.71 -21.99 8.71
C ASP A 346 -12.24 -21.56 7.36
N ARG A 347 -11.70 -22.10 6.26
CA ARG A 347 -12.06 -21.74 4.88
C ARG A 347 -11.95 -20.24 4.61
N CYS A 348 -11.05 -19.56 5.29
CA CYS A 348 -10.81 -18.14 5.08
C CYS A 348 -9.38 -17.76 5.46
N GLY A 349 -8.91 -16.65 4.92
CA GLY A 349 -7.61 -16.07 5.19
C GLY A 349 -7.25 -14.97 4.20
N VAL A 350 -6.05 -14.44 4.34
CA VAL A 350 -5.50 -13.42 3.43
C VAL A 350 -4.54 -14.05 2.41
N CYS A 351 -3.83 -13.24 1.64
CA CYS A 351 -2.93 -13.72 0.58
C CYS A 351 -1.93 -14.80 1.10
N LYS A 352 -1.27 -14.54 2.23
CA LYS A 352 -0.31 -15.48 2.82
C LYS A 352 -0.95 -16.82 3.20
N ASP A 353 -2.19 -16.80 3.70
CA ASP A 353 -2.88 -18.00 4.14
C ASP A 353 -3.31 -18.86 2.96
N LYS A 354 -3.79 -18.20 1.88
CA LYS A 354 -4.11 -18.89 0.63
C LYS A 354 -2.84 -19.47 -0.01
N ALA A 355 -1.74 -18.73 -0.02
CA ALA A 355 -0.45 -19.23 -0.50
C ALA A 355 0.04 -20.40 0.35
N GLY A 356 0.00 -20.28 1.68
CA GLY A 356 0.38 -21.36 2.60
C GLY A 356 -0.46 -22.63 2.43
N MET A 357 -1.78 -22.47 2.29
CA MET A 357 -2.69 -23.60 2.03
C MET A 357 -2.35 -24.31 0.72
N LEU A 358 -2.07 -23.54 -0.35
CA LEU A 358 -1.69 -24.12 -1.63
C LEU A 358 -0.35 -24.87 -1.54
N ILE A 359 0.65 -24.30 -0.84
CA ILE A 359 1.93 -24.98 -0.59
C ILE A 359 1.71 -26.29 0.17
N THR A 360 0.89 -26.27 1.22
CA THR A 360 0.54 -27.48 1.99
C THR A 360 -0.05 -28.57 1.10
N MET A 361 -1.01 -28.20 0.24
CA MET A 361 -1.66 -29.17 -0.67
C MET A 361 -0.71 -29.66 -1.77
N LEU A 362 0.10 -28.78 -2.35
CA LEU A 362 1.10 -29.16 -3.35
C LEU A 362 2.14 -30.11 -2.77
N ARG A 363 2.63 -29.86 -1.55
CA ARG A 363 3.56 -30.75 -0.85
C ARG A 363 2.91 -32.09 -0.51
N ALA A 364 1.65 -32.10 -0.07
CA ALA A 364 0.88 -33.31 0.15
C ALA A 364 0.67 -34.13 -1.13
N ALA A 365 0.65 -33.48 -2.29
CA ALA A 365 0.62 -34.10 -3.61
C ALA A 365 2.02 -34.53 -4.14
N GLY A 366 3.10 -34.25 -3.39
CA GLY A 366 4.46 -34.61 -3.75
C GLY A 366 5.24 -33.57 -4.56
N PHE A 367 4.72 -32.34 -4.72
CA PHE A 367 5.42 -31.28 -5.41
C PHE A 367 6.38 -30.52 -4.49
N GLU A 368 7.53 -30.14 -5.01
CA GLU A 368 8.43 -29.17 -4.38
C GLU A 368 7.83 -27.77 -4.54
N SER A 369 7.48 -27.12 -3.42
CA SER A 369 6.82 -25.81 -3.45
C SER A 369 7.21 -24.93 -2.27
N TYR A 370 7.23 -23.62 -2.49
CA TYR A 370 7.77 -22.62 -1.58
C TYR A 370 6.91 -21.35 -1.55
N PRO A 371 6.94 -20.58 -0.46
CA PRO A 371 6.33 -19.25 -0.43
C PRO A 371 7.22 -18.25 -1.16
N ALA A 372 6.61 -17.21 -1.74
CA ALA A 372 7.32 -16.09 -2.31
C ALA A 372 6.67 -14.77 -1.91
N MET A 373 7.50 -13.79 -1.56
CA MET A 373 7.08 -12.43 -1.26
C MET A 373 7.17 -11.56 -2.51
N THR A 374 6.16 -10.72 -2.73
CA THR A 374 6.12 -9.75 -3.83
C THR A 374 5.46 -8.45 -3.39
N MET A 375 5.47 -7.44 -4.26
CA MET A 375 4.83 -6.16 -4.02
C MET A 375 3.78 -5.90 -5.08
N ALA A 376 2.51 -6.13 -4.74
CA ALA A 376 1.40 -5.79 -5.62
C ALA A 376 1.27 -4.26 -5.74
N GLY A 377 1.41 -3.74 -6.95
CA GLY A 377 1.16 -2.34 -7.28
C GLY A 377 2.38 -1.41 -7.32
N SER A 378 3.57 -1.85 -6.91
CA SER A 378 4.82 -1.09 -7.07
C SER A 378 6.03 -2.01 -7.19
N ARG A 379 7.19 -1.43 -7.49
CA ARG A 379 8.44 -2.18 -7.66
C ARG A 379 9.13 -2.45 -6.34
N ILE A 380 9.89 -3.52 -6.32
CA ILE A 380 10.90 -3.80 -5.30
C ILE A 380 12.24 -3.36 -5.85
N ASP A 381 12.93 -2.47 -5.13
CA ASP A 381 14.25 -1.97 -5.49
C ASP A 381 15.36 -2.81 -4.84
N ASP A 382 16.62 -2.59 -5.26
CA ASP A 382 17.75 -3.49 -4.98
C ASP A 382 18.16 -3.61 -3.50
N ILE A 383 17.85 -2.62 -2.65
CA ILE A 383 18.19 -2.66 -1.22
C ILE A 383 17.30 -3.67 -0.50
N PRO A 384 17.86 -4.64 0.26
CA PRO A 384 17.10 -5.69 0.94
C PRO A 384 16.37 -5.19 2.19
N ALA A 385 15.47 -4.20 1.98
CA ALA A 385 14.45 -3.76 2.91
C ALA A 385 13.15 -4.56 2.71
N ASP A 386 12.24 -4.52 3.68
CA ASP A 386 10.97 -5.23 3.56
C ASP A 386 9.97 -4.44 2.70
N GLN A 387 10.12 -4.58 1.39
CA GLN A 387 9.33 -3.90 0.36
C GLN A 387 8.15 -4.75 -0.13
N PHE A 388 7.61 -5.62 0.70
CA PHE A 388 6.61 -6.61 0.32
C PHE A 388 5.25 -6.29 0.92
N ASN A 389 4.17 -6.58 0.19
CA ASN A 389 2.80 -6.48 0.67
C ASN A 389 1.94 -7.69 0.27
N HIS A 390 2.50 -8.65 -0.45
CA HIS A 390 1.79 -9.78 -0.98
C HIS A 390 2.63 -11.06 -0.90
N CYS A 391 1.97 -12.19 -0.71
CA CYS A 391 2.59 -13.51 -0.67
C CYS A 391 1.89 -14.43 -1.68
N VAL A 392 2.70 -15.14 -2.46
CA VAL A 392 2.28 -16.07 -3.51
C VAL A 392 2.97 -17.42 -3.35
N THR A 393 2.59 -18.38 -4.17
CA THR A 393 3.17 -19.74 -4.17
C THR A 393 4.08 -19.93 -5.36
N VAL A 394 5.18 -20.63 -5.15
CA VAL A 394 6.05 -21.12 -6.21
C VAL A 394 6.05 -22.64 -6.19
N VAL A 395 5.88 -23.28 -7.35
CA VAL A 395 5.98 -24.73 -7.52
C VAL A 395 7.06 -25.06 -8.54
N LYS A 396 7.88 -26.05 -8.23
CA LYS A 396 8.86 -26.59 -9.17
C LYS A 396 8.24 -27.73 -9.95
N LYS A 397 8.26 -27.65 -11.27
CA LYS A 397 7.72 -28.66 -12.15
C LYS A 397 8.79 -29.69 -12.56
N SER A 398 8.34 -30.73 -13.22
CA SER A 398 9.21 -31.82 -13.70
C SER A 398 10.26 -31.36 -14.72
N ASP A 399 10.08 -30.20 -15.36
CA ASP A 399 11.07 -29.55 -16.20
C ASP A 399 12.20 -28.85 -15.43
N GLY A 400 12.12 -28.83 -14.08
CA GLY A 400 13.06 -28.19 -13.17
C GLY A 400 12.85 -26.68 -13.01
N GLN A 401 11.85 -26.08 -13.68
CA GLN A 401 11.57 -24.67 -13.60
C GLN A 401 10.58 -24.34 -12.47
N TYR A 402 10.75 -23.16 -11.88
CA TYR A 402 9.83 -22.62 -10.89
C TYR A 402 8.70 -21.85 -11.56
N HIS A 403 7.46 -22.16 -11.19
CA HIS A 403 6.26 -21.52 -11.70
C HIS A 403 5.50 -20.83 -10.57
N LEU A 404 5.12 -19.57 -10.79
CA LEU A 404 4.33 -18.77 -9.86
C LEU A 404 2.85 -19.14 -9.95
N LEU A 405 2.21 -19.22 -8.79
CA LEU A 405 0.79 -19.46 -8.61
C LEU A 405 0.24 -18.44 -7.62
N ASP A 406 -0.90 -17.83 -7.93
CA ASP A 406 -1.51 -16.87 -7.01
C ASP A 406 -3.00 -17.19 -6.76
N PRO A 407 -3.32 -17.98 -5.74
CA PRO A 407 -4.70 -18.31 -5.42
C PRO A 407 -5.52 -17.11 -4.92
N THR A 408 -4.90 -15.97 -4.66
CA THR A 408 -5.60 -14.75 -4.25
C THR A 408 -6.29 -14.04 -5.40
N TRP A 409 -5.62 -13.96 -6.57
CA TRP A 409 -6.09 -13.19 -7.71
C TRP A 409 -6.82 -14.01 -8.77
N VAL A 410 -6.85 -15.33 -8.62
CA VAL A 410 -7.46 -16.24 -9.60
C VAL A 410 -8.76 -16.95 -9.16
N PRO A 411 -9.55 -16.49 -8.14
CA PRO A 411 -10.86 -17.08 -7.87
C PRO A 411 -11.77 -16.96 -9.08
N PHE A 412 -12.39 -18.08 -9.44
CA PHE A 412 -13.36 -18.17 -10.54
C PHE A 412 -12.82 -17.73 -11.90
N VAL A 413 -11.52 -17.89 -12.15
CA VAL A 413 -10.91 -17.63 -13.45
C VAL A 413 -9.99 -18.76 -13.86
N ARG A 414 -9.60 -18.80 -15.13
CA ARG A 414 -8.80 -19.87 -15.73
C ARG A 414 -7.31 -19.77 -15.46
N GLU A 415 -6.82 -18.55 -15.25
CA GLU A 415 -5.40 -18.30 -14.95
C GLU A 415 -5.01 -18.92 -13.60
N LEU A 416 -3.74 -19.32 -13.48
CA LEU A 416 -3.13 -19.77 -12.22
C LEU A 416 -2.24 -18.68 -11.59
N TRP A 417 -1.90 -17.68 -12.39
CA TRP A 417 -1.12 -16.50 -12.06
C TRP A 417 -1.79 -15.26 -12.66
N SER A 418 -1.86 -14.17 -11.90
CA SER A 418 -2.43 -12.94 -12.43
C SER A 418 -1.42 -12.18 -13.30
N SER A 419 -1.69 -12.11 -14.60
CA SER A 419 -0.91 -11.28 -15.52
C SER A 419 -0.96 -9.76 -15.20
N ALA A 420 -1.79 -9.34 -14.23
CA ALA A 420 -1.74 -7.99 -13.68
C ALA A 420 -0.48 -7.73 -12.83
N GLU A 421 0.21 -8.78 -12.40
CA GLU A 421 1.42 -8.73 -11.58
C GLU A 421 2.70 -9.11 -12.34
N GLN A 422 2.71 -8.92 -13.63
CA GLN A 422 3.92 -9.16 -14.44
C GLN A 422 4.93 -8.00 -14.34
N GLN A 423 6.19 -8.30 -14.63
CA GLN A 423 7.34 -7.38 -14.56
C GLN A 423 7.57 -6.79 -13.15
N GLN A 424 7.24 -7.53 -12.14
CA GLN A 424 7.53 -7.19 -10.75
C GLN A 424 8.61 -8.11 -10.19
N ASN A 425 9.32 -7.65 -9.18
CA ASN A 425 10.26 -8.49 -8.47
C ASN A 425 9.53 -9.34 -7.42
N TYR A 426 10.05 -10.54 -7.17
CA TYR A 426 9.63 -11.39 -6.07
C TYR A 426 10.84 -12.06 -5.42
N LEU A 427 10.71 -12.41 -4.16
CA LEU A 427 11.70 -13.14 -3.39
C LEU A 427 11.14 -14.48 -2.94
N MET A 428 11.70 -15.57 -3.45
CA MET A 428 11.33 -16.93 -3.06
C MET A 428 11.96 -17.29 -1.73
N GLY A 429 11.21 -17.88 -0.81
CA GLY A 429 11.73 -18.40 0.46
C GLY A 429 12.20 -19.84 0.29
N ILE A 430 13.50 -20.04 0.11
CA ILE A 430 14.13 -21.36 -0.06
C ILE A 430 15.33 -21.53 0.90
N PRO A 431 15.70 -22.79 1.25
CA PRO A 431 16.74 -23.04 2.25
C PRO A 431 18.13 -22.53 1.84
N GLU A 432 18.46 -22.58 0.55
CA GLU A 432 19.75 -22.11 0.01
C GLU A 432 19.84 -20.59 -0.08
N GLY A 433 18.71 -19.89 0.04
CA GLY A 433 18.58 -18.47 -0.32
C GLY A 433 18.43 -18.24 -1.82
N ALA A 434 17.70 -17.19 -2.18
CA ALA A 434 17.53 -16.72 -3.55
C ALA A 434 17.71 -15.21 -3.62
N ASP A 435 18.21 -14.73 -4.74
CA ASP A 435 18.16 -13.31 -5.08
C ASP A 435 16.77 -12.94 -5.63
N LEU A 436 16.53 -11.65 -5.85
CA LEU A 436 15.30 -11.17 -6.48
C LEU A 436 15.14 -11.77 -7.88
N MET A 437 13.94 -12.27 -8.12
CA MET A 437 13.52 -12.80 -9.42
C MET A 437 12.43 -11.89 -10.01
N ILE A 438 12.20 -12.00 -11.32
CA ILE A 438 11.20 -11.21 -12.02
C ILE A 438 10.00 -12.08 -12.37
N THR A 439 8.79 -11.60 -12.10
CA THR A 439 7.55 -12.27 -12.47
C THR A 439 7.41 -12.37 -13.99
N PRO A 440 6.86 -13.48 -14.51
CA PRO A 440 6.80 -13.71 -15.95
C PRO A 440 5.90 -12.68 -16.65
N VAL A 441 6.24 -12.39 -17.91
CA VAL A 441 5.39 -11.60 -18.81
C VAL A 441 4.57 -12.56 -19.66
N SER A 442 3.27 -12.37 -19.67
CA SER A 442 2.36 -13.15 -20.51
C SER A 442 2.41 -12.66 -21.95
N GLU A 443 2.38 -13.59 -22.90
CA GLU A 443 2.30 -13.26 -24.32
C GLU A 443 0.95 -12.59 -24.63
N PRO A 444 0.92 -11.49 -25.42
CA PRO A 444 -0.33 -10.77 -25.74
C PRO A 444 -1.40 -11.68 -26.35
N GLU A 445 -0.99 -12.69 -27.11
CA GLU A 445 -1.87 -13.66 -27.77
C GLU A 445 -2.66 -14.52 -26.77
N LYS A 446 -2.22 -14.59 -25.52
CA LYS A 446 -2.92 -15.27 -24.42
C LYS A 446 -3.97 -14.38 -23.73
N HIS A 447 -4.14 -13.14 -24.17
CA HIS A 447 -5.06 -12.15 -23.58
C HIS A 447 -5.95 -11.54 -24.65
N TYR A 448 -6.69 -12.36 -25.37
CA TYR A 448 -7.55 -11.87 -26.43
C TYR A 448 -9.02 -11.74 -26.00
N PHE A 449 -9.70 -10.85 -26.69
CA PHE A 449 -11.14 -10.70 -26.73
C PHE A 449 -11.54 -10.75 -28.21
N LYS A 450 -12.04 -11.89 -28.66
CA LYS A 450 -12.35 -12.15 -30.07
C LYS A 450 -13.84 -12.08 -30.32
N ILE A 451 -14.24 -11.37 -31.35
CA ILE A 451 -15.61 -11.28 -31.83
C ILE A 451 -15.68 -11.79 -33.26
N ASP A 452 -16.37 -12.88 -33.48
CA ASP A 452 -16.71 -13.38 -34.79
C ASP A 452 -18.20 -13.08 -35.05
N ALA A 453 -18.48 -12.17 -35.99
CA ALA A 453 -19.85 -11.80 -36.36
C ALA A 453 -20.19 -12.26 -37.76
N SER A 454 -21.37 -12.91 -37.88
CA SER A 454 -21.98 -13.27 -39.17
C SER A 454 -23.31 -12.57 -39.25
N SER A 455 -23.47 -11.69 -40.22
CA SER A 455 -24.64 -10.82 -40.32
C SER A 455 -25.21 -10.82 -41.74
N THR A 456 -26.51 -10.65 -41.84
CA THR A 456 -27.21 -10.37 -43.10
C THR A 456 -28.07 -9.13 -42.94
N ILE A 457 -28.02 -8.24 -43.94
CA ILE A 457 -28.87 -7.05 -44.02
C ILE A 457 -29.86 -7.29 -45.17
N ASN A 458 -31.14 -7.19 -44.87
CA ASN A 458 -32.18 -7.33 -45.87
C ASN A 458 -32.43 -5.99 -46.62
N LYS A 459 -33.28 -6.03 -47.62
CA LYS A 459 -33.66 -4.85 -48.44
C LYS A 459 -34.37 -3.74 -47.66
N ASN A 460 -34.88 -4.02 -46.48
CA ASN A 460 -35.53 -3.02 -45.62
C ASN A 460 -34.52 -2.39 -44.64
N GLY A 461 -33.24 -2.85 -44.61
CA GLY A 461 -32.23 -2.38 -43.69
C GLY A 461 -32.20 -3.17 -42.37
N ASP A 462 -33.02 -4.20 -42.18
CA ASP A 462 -33.01 -4.99 -40.96
C ASP A 462 -31.75 -5.88 -40.93
N LEU A 463 -31.11 -5.95 -39.77
CA LEU A 463 -29.94 -6.78 -39.52
C LEU A 463 -30.38 -8.07 -38.81
N ASN A 464 -29.97 -9.22 -39.31
CA ASN A 464 -29.94 -10.48 -38.57
C ASN A 464 -28.50 -10.85 -38.31
N CYS A 465 -28.16 -11.09 -37.05
CA CYS A 465 -26.75 -11.25 -36.64
C CYS A 465 -26.57 -12.43 -35.67
N LYS A 466 -25.49 -13.16 -35.91
CA LYS A 466 -24.89 -14.08 -34.93
C LYS A 466 -23.53 -13.52 -34.55
N ILE A 467 -23.31 -13.31 -33.28
CA ILE A 467 -21.98 -13.00 -32.72
C ILE A 467 -21.52 -14.19 -31.90
N VAL A 468 -20.27 -14.61 -32.07
CA VAL A 468 -19.56 -15.49 -31.15
C VAL A 468 -18.44 -14.69 -30.54
N LEU A 469 -18.51 -14.51 -29.22
CA LEU A 469 -17.49 -13.89 -28.41
C LEU A 469 -16.68 -15.00 -27.75
N THR A 470 -15.35 -14.95 -27.88
CA THR A 470 -14.42 -15.82 -27.16
C THR A 470 -13.34 -14.96 -26.49
N ALA A 471 -12.90 -15.37 -25.30
CA ALA A 471 -11.89 -14.62 -24.56
C ALA A 471 -10.90 -15.55 -23.87
N GLU A 472 -9.68 -15.08 -23.68
CA GLU A 472 -8.63 -15.78 -22.94
C GLU A 472 -7.91 -14.80 -22.02
N GLY A 473 -7.23 -15.31 -20.96
CA GLY A 473 -6.46 -14.55 -20.00
C GLY A 473 -7.29 -13.53 -19.23
N GLN A 474 -6.84 -12.29 -19.13
CA GLN A 474 -7.56 -11.24 -18.39
C GLN A 474 -8.93 -10.91 -18.99
N SER A 475 -9.12 -11.11 -20.27
CA SER A 475 -10.44 -10.93 -20.91
C SER A 475 -11.40 -12.03 -20.50
N ASP A 476 -10.94 -13.29 -20.47
CA ASP A 476 -11.71 -14.43 -19.94
C ASP A 476 -12.06 -14.21 -18.46
N ALA A 477 -11.06 -13.83 -17.65
CA ALA A 477 -11.25 -13.53 -16.23
C ALA A 477 -12.30 -12.43 -16.00
N SER A 478 -12.29 -11.36 -16.80
CA SER A 478 -13.26 -10.27 -16.70
C SER A 478 -14.69 -10.74 -17.00
N ILE A 479 -14.86 -11.56 -18.02
CA ILE A 479 -16.17 -12.09 -18.40
C ILE A 479 -16.69 -13.06 -17.33
N ARG A 480 -15.88 -14.02 -16.88
CA ARG A 480 -16.26 -14.98 -15.83
C ARG A 480 -16.67 -14.26 -14.55
N ARG A 481 -15.94 -13.23 -14.13
CA ARG A 481 -16.28 -12.43 -12.95
C ARG A 481 -17.63 -11.72 -13.07
N THR A 482 -18.05 -11.33 -14.27
CA THR A 482 -19.41 -10.80 -14.49
C THR A 482 -20.47 -11.82 -14.10
N PHE A 483 -20.27 -13.08 -14.44
CA PHE A 483 -21.19 -14.15 -14.06
C PHE A 483 -21.06 -14.53 -12.59
N THR A 484 -19.85 -14.83 -12.12
CA THR A 484 -19.61 -15.39 -10.78
C THR A 484 -19.84 -14.39 -9.64
N SER A 485 -19.77 -13.09 -9.92
CA SER A 485 -20.09 -12.03 -8.95
C SER A 485 -21.59 -11.69 -8.88
N SER A 486 -22.45 -12.34 -9.68
CA SER A 486 -23.86 -12.05 -9.77
C SER A 486 -24.74 -13.30 -9.67
N HIS A 487 -26.02 -13.12 -9.34
CA HIS A 487 -26.96 -14.23 -9.36
C HIS A 487 -27.27 -14.68 -10.80
N LYS A 488 -27.33 -15.99 -11.04
CA LYS A 488 -27.60 -16.62 -12.34
C LYS A 488 -28.84 -16.04 -13.07
N ARG A 489 -29.88 -15.61 -12.33
CA ARG A 489 -31.08 -15.00 -12.89
C ARG A 489 -30.80 -13.69 -13.66
N TYR A 490 -29.67 -13.02 -13.42
CA TYR A 490 -29.31 -11.77 -14.08
C TYR A 490 -28.33 -11.95 -15.25
N TRP A 491 -27.82 -13.16 -15.48
CA TRP A 491 -26.78 -13.38 -16.49
C TRP A 491 -27.23 -12.96 -17.90
N ASN A 492 -28.45 -13.34 -18.30
CA ASN A 492 -28.97 -12.92 -19.59
C ASN A 492 -29.09 -11.40 -19.68
N SER A 493 -29.62 -10.73 -18.65
CA SER A 493 -29.77 -9.27 -18.64
C SER A 493 -28.46 -8.55 -18.80
N TYR A 494 -27.38 -9.01 -18.13
CA TYR A 494 -26.05 -8.42 -18.29
C TYR A 494 -25.50 -8.61 -19.69
N MET A 495 -25.76 -9.76 -20.31
CA MET A 495 -25.31 -10.01 -21.67
C MET A 495 -26.13 -9.22 -22.71
N GLU A 496 -27.42 -9.03 -22.46
CA GLU A 496 -28.26 -8.15 -23.27
C GLU A 496 -27.80 -6.70 -23.19
N GLU A 497 -27.50 -6.21 -22.00
CA GLU A 497 -27.01 -4.84 -21.76
C GLU A 497 -25.72 -4.54 -22.54
N GLU A 498 -24.78 -5.48 -22.64
CA GLU A 498 -23.55 -5.34 -23.42
C GLU A 498 -23.80 -5.02 -24.89
N LEU A 499 -24.85 -5.58 -25.49
CA LEU A 499 -25.20 -5.37 -26.90
C LEU A 499 -26.25 -4.29 -27.14
N THR A 500 -26.96 -3.83 -26.12
CA THR A 500 -27.97 -2.74 -26.25
C THR A 500 -27.32 -1.44 -26.73
N SER A 501 -26.00 -1.28 -26.51
CA SER A 501 -25.23 -0.16 -27.05
C SER A 501 -25.12 -0.14 -28.58
N LEU A 502 -25.44 -1.24 -29.27
CA LEU A 502 -25.50 -1.31 -30.76
C LEU A 502 -26.75 -0.63 -31.28
N SER A 503 -27.89 -0.90 -30.66
CA SER A 503 -29.19 -0.27 -30.93
C SER A 503 -30.12 -0.49 -29.73
N PRO A 504 -30.93 0.51 -29.35
CA PRO A 504 -32.00 0.31 -28.38
C PRO A 504 -33.10 -0.63 -28.87
N ASP A 505 -33.23 -0.80 -30.18
CA ASP A 505 -34.27 -1.64 -30.84
C ASP A 505 -33.77 -3.07 -31.11
N ILE A 506 -32.71 -3.51 -30.41
CA ILE A 506 -32.22 -4.88 -30.54
C ILE A 506 -33.20 -5.89 -29.95
N HIS A 507 -33.48 -6.93 -30.70
CA HIS A 507 -34.31 -8.06 -30.28
C HIS A 507 -33.45 -9.32 -30.23
N PHE A 508 -33.31 -9.92 -29.04
CA PHE A 508 -32.53 -11.15 -28.85
C PHE A 508 -33.40 -12.38 -29.13
N ASP A 509 -32.94 -13.24 -30.03
CA ASP A 509 -33.53 -14.56 -30.26
C ASP A 509 -33.04 -15.56 -29.22
N SER A 510 -31.73 -15.57 -28.95
CA SER A 510 -31.12 -16.39 -27.92
C SER A 510 -29.73 -15.91 -27.53
N ILE A 511 -29.34 -16.19 -26.27
CA ILE A 511 -27.98 -16.02 -25.74
C ILE A 511 -27.55 -17.38 -25.18
N ILE A 512 -26.44 -17.90 -25.67
CA ILE A 512 -25.85 -19.18 -25.25
C ILE A 512 -24.45 -18.89 -24.73
N PHE A 513 -24.17 -19.32 -23.52
CA PHE A 513 -22.85 -19.15 -22.92
C PHE A 513 -22.40 -20.45 -22.26
N ASP A 514 -21.08 -20.68 -22.27
CA ASP A 514 -20.46 -21.78 -21.57
C ASP A 514 -20.62 -21.63 -20.04
N ASP A 515 -20.42 -22.71 -19.31
CA ASP A 515 -20.43 -22.67 -17.86
C ASP A 515 -19.23 -21.81 -17.38
N PRO A 516 -19.45 -20.67 -16.69
CA PRO A 516 -18.37 -19.81 -16.22
C PRO A 516 -17.50 -20.45 -15.14
N TYR A 517 -17.91 -21.58 -14.56
CA TYR A 517 -17.15 -22.36 -13.58
C TYR A 517 -16.39 -23.54 -14.22
N ASP A 518 -16.54 -23.79 -15.53
CA ASP A 518 -15.69 -24.75 -16.25
C ASP A 518 -14.44 -24.07 -16.79
N TYR A 519 -13.29 -24.34 -16.15
CA TYR A 519 -11.99 -23.74 -16.51
C TYR A 519 -11.24 -24.52 -17.59
N SER A 520 -11.79 -25.60 -18.11
CA SER A 520 -11.12 -26.45 -19.11
C SER A 520 -10.93 -25.74 -20.45
N ASN A 521 -11.79 -24.79 -20.77
CA ASN A 521 -11.76 -24.04 -22.03
C ASN A 521 -11.92 -22.52 -21.81
N PRO A 522 -11.38 -21.67 -22.73
CA PRO A 522 -11.73 -20.26 -22.79
C PRO A 522 -13.23 -20.05 -22.86
N ILE A 523 -13.75 -19.02 -22.16
CA ILE A 523 -15.19 -18.77 -22.15
C ILE A 523 -15.69 -18.34 -23.53
N SER A 524 -16.84 -18.89 -23.94
CA SER A 524 -17.50 -18.53 -25.20
C SER A 524 -18.96 -18.14 -24.96
N ILE A 525 -19.40 -17.10 -25.66
CA ILE A 525 -20.78 -16.60 -25.60
C ILE A 525 -21.27 -16.40 -27.04
N SER A 526 -22.40 -17.01 -27.39
CA SER A 526 -23.05 -16.81 -28.67
C SER A 526 -24.32 -15.99 -28.51
N PHE A 527 -24.44 -14.93 -29.29
CA PHE A 527 -25.62 -14.07 -29.35
C PHE A 527 -26.31 -14.23 -30.71
N TYR A 528 -27.59 -14.37 -30.69
CA TYR A 528 -28.45 -14.38 -31.89
C TYR A 528 -29.49 -13.29 -31.72
N PHE A 529 -29.52 -12.32 -32.64
CA PHE A 529 -30.39 -11.16 -32.53
C PHE A 529 -30.73 -10.53 -33.86
N ASN A 530 -31.79 -9.73 -33.84
CA ASN A 530 -32.24 -8.90 -34.94
C ASN A 530 -32.27 -7.42 -34.51
N ILE A 531 -31.94 -6.53 -35.46
CA ILE A 531 -32.11 -5.08 -35.29
C ILE A 531 -32.87 -4.55 -36.49
N PRO A 532 -34.13 -4.08 -36.31
CA PRO A 532 -34.89 -3.43 -37.36
C PRO A 532 -34.21 -2.13 -37.82
N GLU A 533 -34.32 -1.82 -39.12
CA GLU A 533 -33.85 -0.57 -39.72
C GLU A 533 -32.41 -0.19 -39.35
N TYR A 534 -31.53 -1.18 -39.14
CA TYR A 534 -30.14 -0.97 -38.74
C TYR A 534 -29.33 -0.25 -39.80
N ALA A 535 -29.59 -0.54 -41.06
CA ALA A 535 -28.90 0.04 -42.20
C ALA A 535 -29.77 1.06 -42.94
N VAL A 536 -29.16 2.15 -43.39
CA VAL A 536 -29.82 3.05 -44.33
C VAL A 536 -29.71 2.46 -45.74
N VAL A 537 -30.85 2.13 -46.31
CA VAL A 537 -30.91 1.56 -47.66
C VAL A 537 -31.46 2.61 -48.63
N THR A 538 -30.74 2.80 -49.74
CA THR A 538 -31.14 3.66 -50.86
C THR A 538 -31.25 2.83 -52.14
N GLU A 539 -31.68 3.43 -53.24
CA GLU A 539 -31.71 2.74 -54.56
C GLU A 539 -30.32 2.28 -55.03
N LYS A 540 -29.25 2.87 -54.52
CA LYS A 540 -27.87 2.65 -55.00
C LYS A 540 -26.92 2.12 -53.97
N GLU A 541 -27.22 2.31 -52.68
CA GLU A 541 -26.26 2.07 -51.59
C GLU A 541 -26.95 1.51 -50.36
N ILE A 542 -26.20 0.71 -49.57
CA ILE A 542 -26.55 0.30 -48.23
C ILE A 542 -25.44 0.85 -47.31
N ILE A 543 -25.81 1.70 -46.36
CA ILE A 543 -24.90 2.31 -45.39
C ILE A 543 -25.17 1.69 -44.03
N PHE A 544 -24.16 1.05 -43.47
CA PHE A 544 -24.23 0.42 -42.16
C PHE A 544 -22.89 0.44 -41.43
N LYS A 545 -22.91 0.24 -40.13
CA LYS A 545 -21.71 0.05 -39.30
C LYS A 545 -21.54 -1.43 -39.00
N PRO A 546 -20.40 -2.07 -39.28
CA PRO A 546 -20.16 -3.46 -38.91
C PRO A 546 -20.30 -3.67 -37.40
N VAL A 547 -21.10 -4.64 -36.97
CA VAL A 547 -21.36 -4.91 -35.53
C VAL A 547 -20.11 -5.38 -34.77
N ALA A 548 -19.15 -5.99 -35.45
CA ALA A 548 -17.89 -6.43 -34.86
C ALA A 548 -16.87 -5.27 -34.68
N SER A 549 -17.13 -4.09 -35.26
CA SER A 549 -16.21 -2.95 -35.13
C SER A 549 -16.38 -2.24 -33.80
N ARG A 550 -15.98 -2.85 -32.70
CA ARG A 550 -15.82 -2.14 -31.44
C ARG A 550 -14.66 -1.14 -31.59
N ASN A 551 -14.81 0.04 -30.99
CA ASN A 551 -13.66 0.90 -30.78
C ASN A 551 -12.80 0.25 -29.67
N LEU A 552 -11.90 -0.63 -30.08
CA LEU A 552 -11.01 -1.40 -29.19
C LEU A 552 -10.16 -0.49 -28.28
N PHE A 553 -9.98 0.76 -28.67
CA PHE A 553 -9.19 1.74 -27.92
C PHE A 553 -10.03 2.68 -27.04
N LYS A 554 -11.35 2.57 -27.04
CA LYS A 554 -12.23 3.43 -26.24
C LYS A 554 -11.97 3.32 -24.72
N HIS A 555 -11.50 2.17 -24.26
CA HIS A 555 -11.15 1.91 -22.87
C HIS A 555 -9.65 1.99 -22.60
N TYR A 556 -8.83 2.21 -23.62
CA TYR A 556 -7.37 2.24 -23.56
C TYR A 556 -6.78 3.65 -23.80
N ASN A 557 -7.51 4.72 -23.53
CA ASN A 557 -6.91 6.02 -23.27
C ASN A 557 -6.13 5.98 -21.94
N ARG A 558 -5.40 4.91 -21.71
CA ARG A 558 -4.35 4.89 -20.74
C ARG A 558 -3.22 5.69 -21.37
N HIS A 559 -3.01 6.89 -20.87
CA HIS A 559 -1.75 7.53 -21.04
C HIS A 559 -0.73 6.62 -20.35
N LEU A 560 -0.09 5.79 -21.14
CA LEU A 560 1.05 5.02 -20.69
C LEU A 560 2.18 6.03 -20.54
N TYR A 561 2.30 6.63 -19.36
CA TYR A 561 3.44 7.47 -19.02
C TYR A 561 4.65 6.58 -18.80
N PHE A 562 5.30 6.25 -19.90
CA PHE A 562 6.59 5.62 -19.92
C PHE A 562 7.74 6.62 -19.81
N ASN A 563 7.58 7.72 -19.09
CA ASN A 563 8.73 8.50 -18.66
C ASN A 563 9.48 7.82 -17.49
N THR A 564 8.90 6.82 -16.89
CA THR A 564 9.61 5.90 -16.02
C THR A 564 10.08 4.73 -16.89
N LYS A 565 11.38 4.54 -17.01
CA LYS A 565 11.94 3.30 -17.54
C LYS A 565 11.29 2.16 -16.76
N LEU A 566 10.50 1.36 -17.46
CA LEU A 566 10.09 0.06 -16.98
C LEU A 566 11.32 -0.79 -16.80
#